data_d39cc4b7ca693993dc07474934007240
#
_entry.id   d39cc4b7ca693993dc07474934007240
#
_cell.length_a   1.000
_cell.length_b   1.000
_cell.length_c   1.000
_cell.angle_alpha   90.00
_cell.angle_beta   90.00
_cell.angle_gamma   90.00
#
_symmetry.space_group_name_H-M   'P 1'
#
loop_
_entity.id
_entity.type
_entity.pdbx_description
1 polymer ?
#
loop_
_entity_poly.entity_id
_entity_poly.type
_entity_poly.pdbx_seq_one_letter_code
_entity_poly.pdbx_strand_id
1 'polypeptide(L)'
;YIKRTSLAEYKTQNRGGVGQKGSTTRSEDFLEYLFVGTNHQYMLFFTQKGKCFWMRVFEIPEGSKLSKGRAIQNLINIESDDKVKAFICTQDLKEETYINSHYVIMCTKKGQVKKTSLEQYSRPRSNGINAITIKDNDELLEAKLTTGNSQVLIAVKSGKCIRFEEGKTRPMGRNASGVRGIKLKDNNDEVIGMISVNDMDSDILVVSENGYGKRSSLEDYRITNRAVSYTHLRAHETTSY
;
A
#
# COMPACT_ATOMS: atom_id res chain seq x y z
N TYR A 1 -9.89 -10.58 -6.87
CA TYR A 1 -10.43 -10.32 -8.21
C TYR A 1 -10.12 -8.89 -8.61
N ILE A 2 -9.89 -8.63 -9.90
CA ILE A 2 -9.60 -7.32 -10.46
C ILE A 2 -10.46 -7.08 -11.71
N LYS A 3 -10.88 -5.85 -11.90
CA LYS A 3 -11.54 -5.35 -13.12
C LYS A 3 -11.22 -3.89 -13.34
N ARG A 4 -11.36 -3.44 -14.56
CA ARG A 4 -11.34 -2.03 -14.96
C ARG A 4 -12.76 -1.62 -15.37
N THR A 5 -13.22 -0.49 -14.90
CA THR A 5 -14.54 0.07 -15.25
C THR A 5 -14.36 1.49 -15.75
N SER A 6 -15.03 1.86 -16.83
CA SER A 6 -14.97 3.22 -17.35
C SER A 6 -15.49 4.22 -16.30
N LEU A 7 -14.79 5.34 -16.12
CA LEU A 7 -15.22 6.40 -15.22
C LEU A 7 -16.61 6.98 -15.62
N ALA A 8 -16.94 6.92 -16.92
CA ALA A 8 -18.23 7.37 -17.44
C ALA A 8 -19.43 6.58 -16.89
N GLU A 9 -19.22 5.35 -16.37
CA GLU A 9 -20.28 4.60 -15.69
C GLU A 9 -20.65 5.18 -14.32
N TYR A 10 -19.77 6.01 -13.71
CA TYR A 10 -19.98 6.62 -12.41
C TYR A 10 -20.56 8.03 -12.59
N LYS A 11 -21.88 8.14 -12.49
CA LYS A 11 -22.60 9.42 -12.58
C LYS A 11 -22.56 10.14 -11.23
N THR A 12 -22.31 11.43 -11.26
CA THR A 12 -22.48 12.30 -10.09
C THR A 12 -23.95 12.29 -9.65
N GLN A 13 -24.18 12.23 -8.35
CA GLN A 13 -25.53 12.34 -7.76
C GLN A 13 -25.59 13.57 -6.85
N ASN A 14 -26.76 14.22 -6.86
CA ASN A 14 -27.04 15.33 -5.96
C ASN A 14 -27.29 14.82 -4.52
N ARG A 15 -27.19 15.72 -3.57
CA ARG A 15 -27.55 15.46 -2.17
C ARG A 15 -29.00 14.95 -2.09
N GLY A 16 -29.24 13.86 -1.36
CA GLY A 16 -30.55 13.22 -1.22
C GLY A 16 -30.86 12.16 -2.29
N GLY A 17 -29.94 11.85 -3.19
CA GLY A 17 -30.08 10.73 -4.13
C GLY A 17 -30.02 9.38 -3.41
N VAL A 18 -30.67 8.35 -4.01
CA VAL A 18 -30.74 6.98 -3.44
C VAL A 18 -29.39 6.25 -3.43
N GLY A 19 -28.35 6.82 -4.07
CA GLY A 19 -27.07 6.18 -4.26
C GLY A 19 -27.08 5.14 -5.39
N GLN A 20 -25.91 4.72 -5.83
CA GLN A 20 -25.74 3.68 -6.83
C GLN A 20 -24.75 2.63 -6.32
N LYS A 21 -25.00 1.37 -6.66
CA LYS A 21 -24.07 0.30 -6.38
C LYS A 21 -22.79 0.52 -7.19
N GLY A 22 -21.69 0.76 -6.49
CA GLY A 22 -20.40 1.08 -7.12
C GLY A 22 -19.67 -0.13 -7.72
N SER A 23 -19.86 -1.31 -7.13
CA SER A 23 -19.29 -2.56 -7.60
C SER A 23 -20.12 -3.75 -7.13
N THR A 24 -20.03 -4.87 -7.85
CA THR A 24 -20.56 -6.17 -7.41
C THR A 24 -19.36 -7.08 -7.12
N THR A 25 -19.35 -7.68 -5.94
CA THR A 25 -18.37 -8.66 -5.50
C THR A 25 -18.96 -10.08 -5.53
N ARG A 26 -18.13 -11.09 -5.35
CA ARG A 26 -18.60 -12.47 -5.09
C ARG A 26 -19.11 -12.55 -3.64
N SER A 27 -19.83 -13.64 -3.30
CA SER A 27 -20.22 -13.94 -1.93
C SER A 27 -18.95 -13.98 -1.05
N GLU A 28 -19.01 -13.31 0.10
CA GLU A 28 -17.91 -13.21 1.07
C GLU A 28 -16.68 -12.40 0.60
N ASP A 29 -16.80 -11.66 -0.54
CA ASP A 29 -15.74 -10.79 -1.06
C ASP A 29 -16.14 -9.33 -0.92
N PHE A 30 -15.17 -8.44 -0.73
CA PHE A 30 -15.36 -7.00 -0.58
C PHE A 30 -14.37 -6.21 -1.43
N LEU A 31 -14.67 -4.95 -1.68
CA LEU A 31 -13.79 -4.05 -2.39
C LEU A 31 -12.68 -3.56 -1.43
N GLU A 32 -11.47 -4.05 -1.62
CA GLU A 32 -10.31 -3.72 -0.80
C GLU A 32 -9.56 -2.48 -1.33
N TYR A 33 -9.38 -2.41 -2.65
CA TYR A 33 -8.66 -1.33 -3.31
C TYR A 33 -9.45 -0.73 -4.47
N LEU A 34 -9.40 0.59 -4.58
CA LEU A 34 -9.95 1.35 -5.70
C LEU A 34 -8.89 2.34 -6.20
N PHE A 35 -8.58 2.27 -7.49
CA PHE A 35 -7.65 3.17 -8.15
C PHE A 35 -8.31 3.89 -9.31
N VAL A 36 -7.92 5.14 -9.53
CA VAL A 36 -8.21 5.88 -10.75
C VAL A 36 -6.92 5.97 -11.56
N GLY A 37 -6.99 5.60 -12.82
CA GLY A 37 -5.82 5.61 -13.69
C GLY A 37 -6.19 5.76 -15.15
N THR A 38 -5.21 6.16 -15.96
CA THR A 38 -5.32 6.21 -17.42
C THR A 38 -4.88 4.89 -18.04
N ASN A 39 -5.36 4.59 -19.23
CA ASN A 39 -5.09 3.32 -19.91
C ASN A 39 -3.59 3.02 -20.10
N HIS A 40 -2.77 4.04 -20.26
CA HIS A 40 -1.33 3.89 -20.54
C HIS A 40 -0.44 3.75 -19.31
N GLN A 41 -1.00 4.00 -18.12
CA GLN A 41 -0.29 3.80 -16.87
C GLN A 41 -0.01 2.31 -16.59
N TYR A 42 1.01 2.07 -15.77
CA TYR A 42 1.32 0.74 -15.27
C TYR A 42 0.75 0.55 -13.88
N MET A 43 0.18 -0.62 -13.65
CA MET A 43 -0.13 -1.12 -12.33
C MET A 43 0.97 -2.12 -11.92
N LEU A 44 1.66 -1.82 -10.83
CA LEU A 44 2.63 -2.71 -10.20
C LEU A 44 1.94 -3.48 -9.09
N PHE A 45 2.16 -4.79 -9.06
CA PHE A 45 1.60 -5.73 -8.09
C PHE A 45 2.73 -6.29 -7.24
N PHE A 46 2.71 -6.01 -5.96
CA PHE A 46 3.70 -6.52 -5.02
C PHE A 46 3.12 -7.68 -4.23
N THR A 47 3.84 -8.80 -4.18
CA THR A 47 3.34 -10.02 -3.56
C THR A 47 3.87 -10.19 -2.15
N GLN A 48 3.19 -11.02 -1.38
CA GLN A 48 3.55 -11.40 -0.01
C GLN A 48 4.99 -11.93 0.09
N LYS A 49 5.43 -12.71 -0.91
CA LYS A 49 6.79 -13.26 -1.00
C LYS A 49 7.82 -12.26 -1.52
N GLY A 50 7.42 -11.01 -1.78
CA GLY A 50 8.33 -9.92 -2.17
C GLY A 50 8.65 -9.87 -3.65
N LYS A 51 7.81 -10.42 -4.53
CA LYS A 51 7.91 -10.25 -5.98
C LYS A 51 7.12 -9.03 -6.45
N CYS A 52 7.51 -8.46 -7.59
CA CYS A 52 6.78 -7.41 -8.31
C CYS A 52 6.45 -7.87 -9.72
N PHE A 53 5.18 -7.70 -10.10
CA PHE A 53 4.65 -7.93 -11.44
C PHE A 53 4.10 -6.62 -12.00
N TRP A 54 3.92 -6.55 -13.31
CA TRP A 54 3.40 -5.38 -14.04
C TRP A 54 2.24 -5.75 -14.93
N MET A 55 1.36 -4.79 -15.12
CA MET A 55 0.31 -4.83 -16.13
C MET A 55 -0.01 -3.40 -16.53
N ARG A 56 -0.25 -3.14 -17.80
CA ARG A 56 -0.82 -1.86 -18.19
C ARG A 56 -2.29 -1.81 -17.79
N VAL A 57 -2.78 -0.64 -17.44
CA VAL A 57 -4.17 -0.47 -17.00
C VAL A 57 -5.14 -0.98 -18.08
N PHE A 58 -4.85 -0.75 -19.38
CA PHE A 58 -5.72 -1.25 -20.46
C PHE A 58 -5.77 -2.79 -20.60
N GLU A 59 -4.76 -3.51 -20.11
CA GLU A 59 -4.69 -4.97 -20.11
C GLU A 59 -5.59 -5.58 -19.02
N ILE A 60 -5.97 -4.79 -18.01
CA ILE A 60 -6.90 -5.23 -16.97
C ILE A 60 -8.27 -5.43 -17.63
N PRO A 61 -8.90 -6.59 -17.45
CA PRO A 61 -10.18 -6.91 -18.07
C PRO A 61 -11.24 -5.85 -17.78
N GLU A 62 -11.86 -5.35 -18.84
CA GLU A 62 -12.95 -4.39 -18.72
C GLU A 62 -14.22 -5.11 -18.22
N GLY A 63 -14.93 -4.44 -17.35
CA GLY A 63 -16.17 -4.95 -16.81
C GLY A 63 -17.06 -3.81 -16.31
N SER A 64 -18.37 -3.98 -16.46
CA SER A 64 -19.35 -3.05 -15.90
C SER A 64 -19.30 -3.04 -14.37
N LYS A 65 -19.96 -2.08 -13.74
CA LYS A 65 -20.14 -2.03 -12.29
C LYS A 65 -20.65 -3.35 -11.70
N LEU A 66 -21.53 -4.04 -12.42
CA LEU A 66 -22.16 -5.28 -11.97
C LEU A 66 -21.32 -6.53 -12.23
N SER A 67 -20.25 -6.45 -13.00
CA SER A 67 -19.35 -7.59 -13.23
C SER A 67 -18.51 -7.92 -11.99
N LYS A 68 -18.21 -9.21 -11.81
CA LYS A 68 -17.44 -9.71 -10.63
C LYS A 68 -15.92 -9.66 -10.80
N GLY A 69 -15.41 -9.18 -11.94
CA GLY A 69 -13.98 -9.19 -12.26
C GLY A 69 -13.38 -10.57 -12.54
N ARG A 70 -12.07 -10.61 -12.76
CA ARG A 70 -11.31 -11.85 -12.96
C ARG A 70 -10.28 -12.07 -11.86
N ALA A 71 -10.00 -13.32 -11.56
CA ALA A 71 -8.95 -13.68 -10.59
C ALA A 71 -7.58 -13.18 -11.10
N ILE A 72 -6.82 -12.56 -10.20
CA ILE A 72 -5.54 -11.96 -10.55
C ILE A 72 -4.50 -13.00 -10.99
N GLN A 73 -4.59 -14.24 -10.48
CA GLN A 73 -3.75 -15.37 -10.87
C GLN A 73 -3.88 -15.75 -12.35
N ASN A 74 -5.00 -15.37 -12.99
CA ASN A 74 -5.21 -15.59 -14.43
C ASN A 74 -4.60 -14.49 -15.30
N LEU A 75 -4.11 -13.43 -14.69
CA LEU A 75 -3.61 -12.24 -15.38
C LEU A 75 -2.10 -12.06 -15.22
N ILE A 76 -1.55 -12.45 -14.08
CA ILE A 76 -0.11 -12.41 -13.79
C ILE A 76 0.36 -13.80 -13.36
N ASN A 77 1.61 -14.11 -13.66
CA ASN A 77 2.21 -15.42 -13.38
C ASN A 77 2.67 -15.52 -11.91
N ILE A 78 1.72 -15.44 -11.00
CA ILE A 78 1.95 -15.55 -9.56
C ILE A 78 1.90 -17.02 -9.10
N GLU A 79 2.74 -17.41 -8.16
CA GLU A 79 2.71 -18.73 -7.55
C GLU A 79 1.40 -18.96 -6.80
N SER A 80 0.92 -20.21 -6.75
CA SER A 80 -0.39 -20.57 -6.18
C SER A 80 -0.50 -20.26 -4.66
N ASP A 81 0.62 -20.27 -3.96
CA ASP A 81 0.74 -20.03 -2.53
C ASP A 81 1.19 -18.59 -2.21
N ASP A 82 1.30 -17.71 -3.22
CA ASP A 82 1.61 -16.29 -3.05
C ASP A 82 0.36 -15.42 -3.25
N LYS A 83 0.34 -14.25 -2.64
CA LYS A 83 -0.79 -13.31 -2.69
C LYS A 83 -0.29 -11.89 -2.96
N VAL A 84 -1.05 -11.12 -3.74
CA VAL A 84 -0.78 -9.69 -3.90
C VAL A 84 -1.16 -8.97 -2.61
N LYS A 85 -0.25 -8.13 -2.12
CA LYS A 85 -0.40 -7.37 -0.87
C LYS A 85 -0.44 -5.87 -1.09
N ALA A 86 0.20 -5.37 -2.14
CA ALA A 86 0.22 -3.95 -2.42
C ALA A 86 0.15 -3.67 -3.91
N PHE A 87 -0.40 -2.50 -4.23
CA PHE A 87 -0.63 -2.04 -5.59
C PHE A 87 -0.08 -0.61 -5.74
N ILE A 88 0.59 -0.35 -6.84
CA ILE A 88 1.04 1.00 -7.20
C ILE A 88 0.61 1.28 -8.63
N CYS A 89 -0.21 2.31 -8.83
CA CYS A 89 -0.47 2.87 -10.15
C CYS A 89 0.60 3.92 -10.42
N THR A 90 1.34 3.77 -11.51
CA THR A 90 2.46 4.66 -11.87
C THR A 90 2.30 5.16 -13.30
N GLN A 91 2.95 6.28 -13.58
CA GLN A 91 3.02 6.87 -14.93
C GLN A 91 3.86 5.98 -15.87
N ASP A 92 4.27 6.51 -17.00
CA ASP A 92 5.09 5.76 -17.96
C ASP A 92 6.48 5.46 -17.37
N LEU A 93 6.79 4.17 -17.30
CA LEU A 93 8.10 3.69 -16.81
C LEU A 93 9.25 3.92 -17.82
N LYS A 94 8.99 4.55 -18.96
CA LYS A 94 10.01 4.97 -19.94
C LYS A 94 10.48 6.40 -19.75
N GLU A 95 9.77 7.21 -18.98
CA GLU A 95 10.14 8.58 -18.71
C GLU A 95 11.28 8.63 -17.68
N GLU A 96 12.49 8.93 -18.13
CA GLU A 96 13.70 8.89 -17.29
C GLU A 96 13.63 9.87 -16.12
N THR A 97 13.11 11.07 -16.31
CA THR A 97 12.96 12.05 -15.23
C THR A 97 12.04 11.54 -14.13
N TYR A 98 10.95 10.90 -14.50
CA TYR A 98 9.99 10.35 -13.58
C TYR A 98 10.56 9.16 -12.79
N ILE A 99 11.13 8.16 -13.47
CA ILE A 99 11.64 6.96 -12.80
C ILE A 99 12.85 7.23 -11.91
N ASN A 100 13.64 8.25 -12.22
CA ASN A 100 14.81 8.65 -11.43
C ASN A 100 14.45 9.55 -10.24
N SER A 101 13.29 10.21 -10.26
CA SER A 101 12.81 11.08 -9.17
C SER A 101 11.88 10.37 -8.18
N HIS A 102 11.49 9.13 -8.47
CA HIS A 102 10.56 8.38 -7.63
C HIS A 102 11.19 7.13 -7.03
N TYR A 103 10.63 6.71 -5.92
CA TYR A 103 11.04 5.52 -5.17
C TYR A 103 9.82 4.69 -4.80
N VAL A 104 10.05 3.40 -4.59
CA VAL A 104 9.11 2.50 -3.94
C VAL A 104 9.59 2.23 -2.53
N ILE A 105 8.81 2.64 -1.54
CA ILE A 105 9.04 2.30 -0.14
C ILE A 105 8.14 1.13 0.25
N MET A 106 8.69 0.14 0.94
CA MET A 106 8.04 -1.10 1.31
C MET A 106 8.19 -1.36 2.80
N CYS A 107 7.18 -2.00 3.39
CA CYS A 107 7.22 -2.44 4.77
C CYS A 107 6.76 -3.90 4.87
N THR A 108 7.43 -4.68 5.75
CA THR A 108 7.04 -6.05 6.06
C THR A 108 6.28 -6.13 7.39
N LYS A 109 5.59 -7.21 7.64
CA LYS A 109 4.87 -7.45 8.90
C LYS A 109 5.79 -7.44 10.13
N LYS A 110 7.03 -7.88 9.98
CA LYS A 110 8.03 -7.85 11.06
C LYS A 110 8.79 -6.53 11.17
N GLY A 111 8.33 -5.50 10.44
CA GLY A 111 8.81 -4.13 10.59
C GLY A 111 10.13 -3.82 9.87
N GLN A 112 10.49 -4.60 8.85
CA GLN A 112 11.55 -4.20 7.93
C GLN A 112 11.01 -3.14 6.97
N VAL A 113 11.81 -2.12 6.67
CA VAL A 113 11.52 -1.06 5.70
C VAL A 113 12.59 -1.03 4.65
N LYS A 114 12.19 -0.88 3.40
CA LYS A 114 13.10 -0.81 2.27
C LYS A 114 12.65 0.30 1.33
N LYS A 115 13.60 1.07 0.83
CA LYS A 115 13.40 2.03 -0.26
C LYS A 115 14.23 1.61 -1.47
N THR A 116 13.61 1.61 -2.65
CA THR A 116 14.25 1.24 -3.93
C THR A 116 13.86 2.28 -4.97
N SER A 117 14.81 2.73 -5.81
CA SER A 117 14.50 3.61 -6.95
C SER A 117 13.47 2.98 -7.87
N LEU A 118 12.53 3.77 -8.39
CA LEU A 118 11.54 3.31 -9.35
C LEU A 118 12.19 2.84 -10.66
N GLU A 119 13.35 3.37 -11.02
CA GLU A 119 14.16 2.92 -12.18
C GLU A 119 14.37 1.42 -12.16
N GLN A 120 14.62 0.82 -10.99
CA GLN A 120 14.81 -0.62 -10.86
C GLN A 120 13.58 -1.46 -11.22
N TYR A 121 12.42 -0.85 -11.35
CA TYR A 121 11.16 -1.45 -11.79
C TYR A 121 10.76 -1.02 -13.20
N SER A 122 11.60 -0.28 -13.92
CA SER A 122 11.29 0.27 -15.26
C SER A 122 11.27 -0.77 -16.38
N ARG A 123 11.76 -1.98 -16.12
CA ARG A 123 11.86 -3.06 -17.11
C ARG A 123 10.93 -4.22 -16.74
N PRO A 124 9.67 -4.20 -17.17
CA PRO A 124 8.70 -5.26 -16.90
C PRO A 124 9.16 -6.64 -17.42
N ARG A 125 8.87 -7.68 -16.64
CA ARG A 125 9.11 -9.08 -17.01
C ARG A 125 7.86 -9.92 -16.67
N SER A 126 7.47 -10.83 -17.57
CA SER A 126 6.28 -11.67 -17.41
C SER A 126 6.32 -12.53 -16.14
N ASN A 127 7.49 -13.02 -15.75
CA ASN A 127 7.68 -13.84 -14.56
C ASN A 127 7.90 -13.03 -13.27
N GLY A 128 7.69 -11.69 -13.36
CA GLY A 128 7.97 -10.80 -12.24
C GLY A 128 9.47 -10.68 -11.94
N ILE A 129 9.77 -9.85 -10.95
CA ILE A 129 11.13 -9.70 -10.41
C ILE A 129 11.08 -9.73 -8.89
N ASN A 130 12.23 -10.01 -8.27
CA ASN A 130 12.37 -9.81 -6.83
C ASN A 130 12.33 -8.31 -6.51
N ALA A 131 11.42 -7.90 -5.64
CA ALA A 131 11.28 -6.52 -5.17
C ALA A 131 11.94 -6.32 -3.80
N ILE A 132 11.87 -7.32 -2.95
CA ILE A 132 12.47 -7.36 -1.62
C ILE A 132 12.74 -8.82 -1.23
N THR A 133 13.88 -9.09 -0.61
CA THR A 133 14.11 -10.41 -0.01
C THR A 133 13.43 -10.48 1.34
N ILE A 134 12.39 -11.31 1.43
CA ILE A 134 11.65 -11.54 2.66
C ILE A 134 12.43 -12.50 3.56
N LYS A 135 12.54 -12.17 4.85
CA LYS A 135 13.16 -13.03 5.86
C LYS A 135 12.21 -14.15 6.28
N ASP A 136 12.75 -15.18 6.91
CA ASP A 136 11.96 -16.29 7.43
C ASP A 136 10.86 -15.79 8.39
N ASN A 137 9.68 -16.35 8.24
CA ASN A 137 8.47 -16.00 9.01
C ASN A 137 8.05 -14.53 8.92
N ASP A 138 8.40 -13.86 7.81
CA ASP A 138 7.97 -12.50 7.50
C ASP A 138 7.20 -12.48 6.18
N GLU A 139 6.49 -11.41 5.91
CA GLU A 139 5.80 -11.18 4.65
C GLU A 139 5.76 -9.69 4.31
N LEU A 140 5.72 -9.38 3.02
CA LEU A 140 5.46 -8.00 2.59
C LEU A 140 4.04 -7.61 3.00
N LEU A 141 3.91 -6.44 3.60
CA LEU A 141 2.62 -5.88 4.00
C LEU A 141 2.18 -4.77 3.06
N GLU A 142 3.06 -3.83 2.76
CA GLU A 142 2.69 -2.59 2.06
C GLU A 142 3.82 -2.10 1.15
N ALA A 143 3.44 -1.45 0.06
CA ALA A 143 4.35 -0.73 -0.84
C ALA A 143 3.69 0.58 -1.30
N LYS A 144 4.44 1.68 -1.27
CA LYS A 144 3.98 3.02 -1.69
C LYS A 144 4.98 3.67 -2.63
N LEU A 145 4.47 4.43 -3.60
CA LEU A 145 5.26 5.30 -4.45
C LEU A 145 5.54 6.61 -3.72
N THR A 146 6.79 7.06 -3.76
CA THR A 146 7.21 8.30 -3.09
C THR A 146 8.20 9.09 -3.96
N THR A 147 8.41 10.35 -3.63
CA THR A 147 9.43 11.21 -4.24
C THR A 147 10.72 11.30 -3.43
N GLY A 148 10.81 10.54 -2.33
CA GLY A 148 11.98 10.51 -1.46
C GLY A 148 11.99 11.51 -0.31
N ASN A 149 11.02 12.44 -0.28
CA ASN A 149 10.94 13.54 0.71
C ASN A 149 9.73 13.43 1.65
N SER A 150 9.02 12.32 1.61
CA SER A 150 7.86 12.07 2.47
C SER A 150 8.26 11.72 3.90
N GLN A 151 7.28 11.71 4.78
CA GLN A 151 7.39 11.12 6.10
C GLN A 151 6.69 9.77 6.11
N VAL A 152 7.29 8.81 6.77
CA VAL A 152 6.77 7.45 6.87
C VAL A 152 6.23 7.24 8.27
N LEU A 153 4.97 6.82 8.36
CA LEU A 153 4.34 6.39 9.60
C LEU A 153 4.04 4.90 9.51
N ILE A 154 4.46 4.15 10.53
CA ILE A 154 4.23 2.71 10.65
C ILE A 154 3.48 2.45 11.94
N ALA A 155 2.38 1.74 11.83
CA ALA A 155 1.54 1.34 12.96
C ALA A 155 1.65 -0.16 13.23
N VAL A 156 1.61 -0.55 14.50
CA VAL A 156 1.66 -1.95 14.94
C VAL A 156 0.41 -2.33 15.72
N LYS A 157 0.12 -3.63 15.75
CA LYS A 157 -1.06 -4.23 16.37
C LYS A 157 -1.20 -3.89 17.85
N SER A 158 -0.09 -3.74 18.55
CA SER A 158 -0.08 -3.31 19.96
C SER A 158 -0.54 -1.86 20.21
N GLY A 159 -1.00 -1.16 19.16
CA GLY A 159 -1.50 0.23 19.22
C GLY A 159 -0.39 1.26 19.37
N LYS A 160 0.81 0.97 18.91
CA LYS A 160 1.93 1.90 18.85
C LYS A 160 2.23 2.28 17.41
N CYS A 161 2.87 3.43 17.21
CA CYS A 161 3.37 3.84 15.91
C CYS A 161 4.71 4.57 16.01
N ILE A 162 5.37 4.65 14.87
CA ILE A 162 6.57 5.45 14.68
C ILE A 162 6.40 6.31 13.44
N ARG A 163 6.86 7.57 13.52
CA ARG A 163 6.94 8.50 12.39
C ARG A 163 8.38 8.95 12.20
N PHE A 164 8.87 8.87 10.99
CA PHE A 164 10.24 9.28 10.65
C PHE A 164 10.33 9.81 9.22
N GLU A 165 11.35 10.64 8.97
CA GLU A 165 11.68 11.14 7.64
C GLU A 165 12.09 9.99 6.71
N GLU A 166 11.52 9.94 5.50
CA GLU A 166 11.87 8.92 4.49
C GLU A 166 13.37 8.89 4.19
N GLY A 167 14.03 10.05 4.23
CA GLY A 167 15.48 10.20 4.04
C GLY A 167 16.34 9.36 5.00
N LYS A 168 15.79 8.96 6.16
CA LYS A 168 16.44 8.03 7.09
C LYS A 168 16.55 6.61 6.54
N THR A 169 15.84 6.30 5.45
CA THR A 169 15.95 5.02 4.73
C THR A 169 16.66 5.27 3.42
N ARG A 170 17.94 4.88 3.36
CA ARG A 170 18.72 4.99 2.11
C ARG A 170 18.13 4.08 1.03
N PRO A 171 18.19 4.45 -0.26
CA PRO A 171 17.84 3.58 -1.36
C PRO A 171 18.71 2.32 -1.38
N MET A 172 18.12 1.17 -1.68
CA MET A 172 18.75 -0.14 -1.72
C MET A 172 18.32 -0.89 -2.97
N GLY A 173 19.17 -1.82 -3.43
CA GLY A 173 18.87 -2.70 -4.55
C GLY A 173 17.71 -3.66 -4.24
N ARG A 174 17.07 -4.19 -5.30
CA ARG A 174 15.89 -5.07 -5.21
C ARG A 174 16.08 -6.30 -4.32
N ASN A 175 17.26 -6.89 -4.31
CA ASN A 175 17.55 -8.10 -3.54
C ASN A 175 17.88 -7.85 -2.06
N ALA A 176 17.88 -6.61 -1.59
CA ALA A 176 18.06 -6.31 -0.17
C ALA A 176 16.77 -6.66 0.62
N SER A 177 16.94 -7.07 1.88
CA SER A 177 15.84 -7.31 2.81
C SER A 177 15.40 -6.06 3.58
N GLY A 178 16.03 -4.92 3.34
CA GLY A 178 15.74 -3.68 4.02
C GLY A 178 16.45 -3.51 5.37
N VAL A 179 15.98 -2.54 6.12
CA VAL A 179 16.46 -2.18 7.45
C VAL A 179 15.30 -2.15 8.44
N ARG A 180 15.60 -2.23 9.72
CA ARG A 180 14.55 -2.14 10.75
C ARG A 180 13.90 -0.75 10.73
N GLY A 181 12.60 -0.71 10.44
CA GLY A 181 11.76 0.49 10.49
C GLY A 181 11.22 0.74 11.89
N ILE A 182 10.67 -0.29 12.51
CA ILE A 182 10.10 -0.27 13.85
C ILE A 182 10.58 -1.48 14.67
N LYS A 183 10.70 -1.33 15.99
CA LYS A 183 10.97 -2.44 16.91
C LYS A 183 9.65 -2.94 17.45
N LEU A 184 9.28 -4.19 17.17
CA LEU A 184 8.11 -4.84 17.72
C LEU A 184 8.28 -5.10 19.21
N LYS A 185 7.18 -5.11 19.95
CA LYS A 185 7.16 -5.37 21.40
C LYS A 185 7.60 -6.81 21.72
N ASP A 186 7.02 -7.75 21.02
CA ASP A 186 7.26 -9.18 21.17
C ASP A 186 7.00 -9.92 19.84
N ASN A 187 7.08 -11.24 19.84
CA ASN A 187 6.89 -12.04 18.62
C ASN A 187 5.44 -12.07 18.09
N ASN A 188 4.45 -11.72 18.93
CA ASN A 188 3.04 -11.68 18.58
C ASN A 188 2.62 -10.30 18.04
N ASP A 189 3.48 -9.30 18.18
CA ASP A 189 3.25 -7.97 17.63
C ASP A 189 3.64 -7.95 16.14
N GLU A 190 2.89 -7.20 15.36
CA GLU A 190 3.10 -7.09 13.92
C GLU A 190 2.74 -5.68 13.43
N VAL A 191 3.33 -5.29 12.31
CA VAL A 191 2.93 -4.08 11.58
C VAL A 191 1.56 -4.34 10.97
N ILE A 192 0.64 -3.39 11.17
CA ILE A 192 -0.72 -3.42 10.62
C ILE A 192 -0.91 -2.45 9.45
N GLY A 193 0.01 -1.49 9.30
CA GLY A 193 -0.04 -0.55 8.17
C GLY A 193 1.16 0.39 8.12
N MET A 194 1.42 0.86 6.91
CA MET A 194 2.39 1.91 6.61
C MET A 194 1.76 2.96 5.71
N ILE A 195 1.92 4.22 6.06
CA ILE A 195 1.53 5.34 5.20
C ILE A 195 2.74 6.21 4.89
N SER A 196 2.71 6.80 3.70
CA SER A 196 3.64 7.84 3.26
C SER A 196 2.90 9.17 3.24
N VAL A 197 3.38 10.13 3.99
CA VAL A 197 2.74 11.44 4.18
C VAL A 197 3.57 12.50 3.47
N ASN A 198 2.96 13.20 2.54
CA ASN A 198 3.57 14.31 1.80
C ASN A 198 3.00 15.66 2.24
N ASP A 199 1.75 15.68 2.67
CA ASP A 199 1.05 16.87 3.17
C ASP A 199 1.05 16.84 4.71
N MET A 200 1.71 17.82 5.31
CA MET A 200 1.89 17.91 6.77
C MET A 200 0.63 18.38 7.49
N ASP A 201 -0.33 18.98 6.78
CA ASP A 201 -1.62 19.40 7.34
C ASP A 201 -2.65 18.25 7.35
N SER A 202 -2.22 17.05 6.96
CA SER A 202 -3.08 15.86 6.95
C SER A 202 -3.38 15.35 8.35
N ASP A 203 -4.58 14.79 8.51
CA ASP A 203 -4.99 14.06 9.71
C ASP A 203 -4.82 12.55 9.53
N ILE A 204 -4.60 11.84 10.62
CA ILE A 204 -4.55 10.38 10.69
C ILE A 204 -5.86 9.85 11.27
N LEU A 205 -6.56 9.03 10.50
CA LEU A 205 -7.72 8.27 10.97
C LEU A 205 -7.28 6.85 11.36
N VAL A 206 -7.49 6.52 12.63
CA VAL A 206 -7.29 5.16 13.16
C VAL A 206 -8.65 4.55 13.43
N VAL A 207 -8.89 3.35 12.90
CA VAL A 207 -10.14 2.60 13.12
C VAL A 207 -9.81 1.24 13.72
N SER A 208 -10.47 0.87 14.82
CA SER A 208 -10.35 -0.43 15.45
C SER A 208 -11.25 -1.47 14.79
N GLU A 209 -11.00 -2.76 15.04
CA GLU A 209 -11.84 -3.87 14.55
C GLU A 209 -13.30 -3.75 14.98
N ASN A 210 -13.56 -3.16 16.15
CA ASN A 210 -14.92 -2.93 16.66
C ASN A 210 -15.59 -1.65 16.11
N GLY A 211 -14.97 -0.99 15.12
CA GLY A 211 -15.54 0.18 14.45
C GLY A 211 -15.34 1.52 15.18
N TYR A 212 -14.61 1.55 16.29
CA TYR A 212 -14.25 2.82 16.94
C TYR A 212 -13.18 3.54 16.12
N GLY A 213 -13.42 4.79 15.77
CA GLY A 213 -12.51 5.61 15.00
C GLY A 213 -12.03 6.84 15.78
N LYS A 214 -10.75 7.18 15.63
CA LYS A 214 -10.17 8.43 16.13
C LYS A 214 -9.44 9.14 14.99
N ARG A 215 -9.76 10.42 14.78
CA ARG A 215 -8.99 11.30 13.92
C ARG A 215 -8.07 12.16 14.78
N SER A 216 -6.80 12.21 14.44
CA SER A 216 -5.77 12.98 15.14
C SER A 216 -4.94 13.76 14.14
N SER A 217 -4.50 14.96 14.51
CA SER A 217 -3.54 15.70 13.68
C SER A 217 -2.24 14.91 13.53
N LEU A 218 -1.60 15.05 12.38
CA LEU A 218 -0.28 14.48 12.16
C LEU A 218 0.77 15.01 13.16
N GLU A 219 0.58 16.24 13.68
CA GLU A 219 1.46 16.86 14.68
C GLU A 219 1.50 16.09 16.00
N ASP A 220 0.43 15.37 16.36
CA ASP A 220 0.38 14.53 17.57
C ASP A 220 1.40 13.38 17.51
N TYR A 221 1.93 13.07 16.32
CA TYR A 221 2.88 12.00 16.09
C TYR A 221 4.29 12.54 15.94
N ARG A 222 5.06 12.49 17.02
CA ARG A 222 6.44 12.97 17.04
C ARG A 222 7.30 12.32 15.96
N ILE A 223 8.06 13.14 15.22
CA ILE A 223 9.10 12.65 14.30
C ILE A 223 10.28 12.10 15.13
N THR A 224 10.69 10.88 14.82
CA THR A 224 11.77 10.15 15.50
C THR A 224 12.77 9.58 14.50
N ASN A 225 13.81 8.93 14.99
CA ASN A 225 14.63 8.06 14.18
C ASN A 225 13.96 6.71 14.02
N ARG A 226 14.30 5.95 12.97
CA ARG A 226 13.83 4.57 12.79
C ARG A 226 14.15 3.71 14.03
N ALA A 227 13.26 2.79 14.35
CA ALA A 227 13.44 1.77 15.40
C ALA A 227 13.65 2.25 16.84
N VAL A 228 13.36 3.53 17.17
CA VAL A 228 13.79 4.09 18.47
C VAL A 228 12.66 4.38 19.43
N SER A 229 11.45 4.75 19.00
CA SER A 229 10.40 5.23 19.91
C SER A 229 8.99 5.03 19.38
N TYR A 230 8.03 4.97 20.29
CA TYR A 230 6.64 4.73 19.97
C TYR A 230 5.75 5.87 20.45
N THR A 231 4.80 6.28 19.63
CA THR A 231 3.64 7.09 20.02
C THR A 231 2.41 6.17 20.09
N HIS A 232 1.52 6.38 21.05
CA HIS A 232 0.32 5.52 21.20
C HIS A 232 -0.78 5.98 20.24
N LEU A 233 -1.32 5.04 19.48
CA LEU A 233 -2.41 5.23 18.52
C LEU A 233 -3.81 4.97 19.11
N ARG A 234 -3.95 4.72 20.41
CA ARG A 234 -5.21 4.24 20.99
C ARG A 234 -6.38 5.17 20.63
N ALA A 235 -7.37 4.64 19.92
CA ALA A 235 -8.74 5.12 20.03
C ALA A 235 -9.20 4.77 21.45
N HIS A 236 -9.38 5.77 22.31
CA HIS A 236 -9.97 5.52 23.62
C HIS A 236 -11.42 5.11 23.44
N GLU A 237 -11.80 3.94 23.97
CA GLU A 237 -13.18 3.66 24.26
C GLU A 237 -13.60 4.68 25.30
N THR A 238 -14.37 5.69 24.90
CA THR A 238 -15.08 6.53 25.84
C THR A 238 -16.20 5.65 26.39
N THR A 239 -16.00 5.11 27.60
CA THR A 239 -17.10 4.62 28.39
C THR A 239 -18.06 5.81 28.61
N SER A 240 -19.17 5.81 27.89
CA SER A 240 -20.30 6.68 28.21
C SER A 240 -20.83 6.27 29.57
N TYR A 241 -20.79 7.19 30.51
CA TYR A 241 -21.59 7.14 31.73
C TYR A 241 -23.08 7.35 31.39
#